data_ca7dcd6ca62ef04f12745f085f99ad05
#
_entry.id   ca7dcd6ca62ef04f12745f085f99ad05
#
_cell.length_a   1.000
_cell.length_b   1.000
_cell.length_c   1.000
_cell.angle_alpha   90.00
_cell.angle_beta   90.00
_cell.angle_gamma   90.00
#
_symmetry.space_group_name_H-M   'P 1'
#
loop_
_entity.id
_entity.type
_entity.pdbx_description
1 polymer ?
#
loop_
_entity_poly.entity_id
_entity_poly.type
_entity_poly.pdbx_seq_one_letter_code
_entity_poly.pdbx_strand_id
1 'polypeptide(L)'
;MQRKLNRIILFMFALCLSLVLAQSTIAQPQAPAKKSMPKFMTIKPDPRVEQRKYLFKETNEELSYVLYVSSKVSKDKKNPMIVALHGLGGDANFIVRDRLVDLAEEGGYIAVGPLGYNVSGWYGSPVVAFGGRKVEPPNLTELSEKDVMNVVAMMEKEFNVDENRIYLMGHSMGGAGTLFLGQKYKEKWAAIAPIAPAAFMMLEKREEILTPIRDAKIPVMVVQGEEDTAVPVNFTHQWIETMKKLEMDYYYLEFPFGDHGTIISDGMPDIFRFFARYTKEGKIEPVRPKFPFGSKTPPANE
;
A
#
# COMPACT_ATOMS: atom_id res chain seq x y z
N MET A 1 55.13 62.16 34.93
CA MET A 1 53.76 61.62 35.13
C MET A 1 53.13 61.16 33.80
N GLN A 2 53.41 61.78 32.69
CA GLN A 2 52.80 61.51 31.35
C GLN A 2 53.22 60.15 30.73
N ARG A 3 54.42 59.64 30.97
CA ARG A 3 54.91 58.37 30.40
C ARG A 3 54.33 57.10 31.03
N LYS A 4 53.80 57.14 32.25
CA LYS A 4 53.11 56.00 32.90
C LYS A 4 51.66 55.89 32.48
N LEU A 5 51.03 57.02 32.15
CA LEU A 5 49.64 57.07 31.71
C LEU A 5 49.47 56.46 30.29
N ASN A 6 50.40 56.72 29.38
CA ASN A 6 50.36 56.16 28.01
C ASN A 6 50.60 54.65 27.92
N ARG A 7 51.31 54.07 28.95
CA ARG A 7 51.50 52.59 28.98
C ARG A 7 50.26 51.85 29.50
N ILE A 8 49.47 52.50 30.37
CA ILE A 8 48.22 51.90 30.86
C ILE A 8 47.12 51.94 29.79
N ILE A 9 47.03 52.99 29.00
CA ILE A 9 46.07 53.14 27.90
C ILE A 9 46.38 52.15 26.76
N LEU A 10 47.69 51.92 26.50
CA LEU A 10 48.08 50.95 25.45
C LEU A 10 47.79 49.48 25.85
N PHE A 11 47.86 49.18 27.19
CA PHE A 11 47.54 47.82 27.68
C PHE A 11 46.03 47.53 27.72
N MET A 12 45.21 48.57 27.96
CA MET A 12 43.74 48.41 27.93
C MET A 12 43.20 48.27 26.50
N PHE A 13 43.84 48.89 25.51
CA PHE A 13 43.45 48.73 24.11
C PHE A 13 43.86 47.34 23.51
N ALA A 14 44.93 46.72 23.99
CA ALA A 14 45.35 45.42 23.62
C ALA A 14 44.45 44.29 24.21
N LEU A 15 43.85 44.54 25.39
CA LEU A 15 42.97 43.59 26.07
C LEU A 15 41.53 43.61 25.49
N CYS A 16 41.08 44.74 24.91
CA CYS A 16 39.79 44.86 24.27
C CYS A 16 39.75 44.29 22.81
N LEU A 17 40.93 44.19 22.16
CA LEU A 17 40.98 43.67 20.78
C LEU A 17 41.04 42.12 20.71
N SER A 18 41.35 41.47 21.83
CA SER A 18 41.37 39.99 21.93
C SER A 18 40.00 39.37 22.33
N LEU A 19 39.01 40.20 22.68
CA LEU A 19 37.65 39.72 23.06
C LEU A 19 36.59 39.80 21.96
N VAL A 20 36.94 40.25 20.76
CA VAL A 20 35.96 40.44 19.63
C VAL A 20 36.09 39.37 18.55
N LEU A 21 36.97 38.38 18.70
CA LEU A 21 37.11 37.29 17.73
C LEU A 21 36.76 35.89 18.29
N ALA A 22 36.05 35.82 19.41
CA ALA A 22 35.26 34.64 19.71
C ALA A 22 33.95 34.73 18.91
N GLN A 23 34.00 34.48 17.59
CA GLN A 23 32.82 34.15 16.84
C GLN A 23 32.25 32.87 17.44
N SER A 24 31.25 33.03 18.29
CA SER A 24 30.33 31.97 18.65
C SER A 24 29.74 31.45 17.33
N THR A 25 30.33 30.39 16.82
CA THR A 25 29.63 29.53 15.89
C THR A 25 28.40 29.01 16.61
N ILE A 26 27.30 29.73 16.45
CA ILE A 26 25.98 29.20 16.77
C ILE A 26 25.85 28.02 15.82
N ALA A 27 26.10 26.81 16.37
CA ALA A 27 25.79 25.59 15.65
C ALA A 27 24.31 25.70 15.29
N GLN A 28 24.02 25.82 14.00
CA GLN A 28 22.65 25.67 13.51
C GLN A 28 22.14 24.34 14.07
N PRO A 29 20.92 24.30 14.62
CA PRO A 29 20.32 23.03 15.02
C PRO A 29 20.33 22.12 13.80
N GLN A 30 21.18 21.10 13.83
CA GLN A 30 21.08 20.04 12.82
C GLN A 30 19.66 19.49 12.91
N ALA A 31 18.95 19.54 11.81
CA ALA A 31 17.68 18.85 11.68
C ALA A 31 17.87 17.42 12.24
N PRO A 32 16.97 16.93 13.11
CA PRO A 32 17.13 15.61 13.69
C PRO A 32 17.33 14.61 12.54
N ALA A 33 18.44 13.87 12.60
CA ALA A 33 18.73 12.83 11.62
C ALA A 33 17.49 11.93 11.54
N LYS A 34 16.86 11.85 10.36
CA LYS A 34 15.72 10.96 10.12
C LYS A 34 16.15 9.57 10.55
N LYS A 35 15.64 9.09 11.69
CA LYS A 35 15.79 7.69 12.08
C LYS A 35 15.07 6.88 11.02
N SER A 36 15.82 6.28 10.11
CA SER A 36 15.25 5.31 9.16
C SER A 36 14.51 4.26 9.97
N MET A 37 13.23 4.08 9.70
CA MET A 37 12.46 2.98 10.28
C MET A 37 13.18 1.66 9.95
N PRO A 38 13.29 0.72 10.89
CA PRO A 38 13.91 -0.55 10.59
C PRO A 38 13.12 -1.21 9.44
N LYS A 39 13.83 -1.56 8.39
CA LYS A 39 13.30 -2.35 7.28
C LYS A 39 13.10 -3.77 7.81
N PHE A 40 11.86 -4.16 8.13
CA PHE A 40 11.59 -5.47 8.72
C PHE A 40 11.86 -6.62 7.76
N MET A 41 11.68 -6.40 6.47
CA MET A 41 11.97 -7.39 5.44
C MET A 41 12.69 -6.76 4.26
N THR A 42 13.84 -7.33 3.88
CA THR A 42 14.48 -7.00 2.60
C THR A 42 14.03 -8.02 1.58
N ILE A 43 13.24 -7.59 0.62
CA ILE A 43 12.75 -8.43 -0.47
C ILE A 43 13.58 -8.13 -1.71
N LYS A 44 14.10 -9.21 -2.31
CA LYS A 44 14.79 -9.08 -3.60
C LYS A 44 13.75 -8.69 -4.65
N PRO A 45 13.95 -7.56 -5.36
CA PRO A 45 13.06 -7.18 -6.45
C PRO A 45 13.00 -8.24 -7.55
N ASP A 46 11.84 -8.48 -8.12
CA ASP A 46 11.71 -9.23 -9.37
C ASP A 46 12.38 -8.43 -10.48
N PRO A 47 13.32 -9.01 -11.26
CA PRO A 47 14.07 -8.29 -12.28
C PRO A 47 13.20 -7.75 -13.42
N ARG A 48 11.98 -8.21 -13.56
CA ARG A 48 11.00 -7.75 -14.55
C ARG A 48 10.24 -6.50 -14.11
N VAL A 49 10.36 -6.12 -12.82
CA VAL A 49 9.60 -5.04 -12.19
C VAL A 49 10.45 -3.77 -12.12
N GLU A 50 9.93 -2.70 -12.67
CA GLU A 50 10.57 -1.39 -12.65
C GLU A 50 10.52 -0.77 -11.24
N GLN A 51 11.67 -0.29 -10.77
CA GLN A 51 11.79 0.46 -9.52
C GLN A 51 11.70 1.95 -9.87
N ARG A 52 10.61 2.59 -9.48
CA ARG A 52 10.34 3.99 -9.83
C ARG A 52 10.25 4.88 -8.61
N LYS A 53 10.39 6.19 -8.81
CA LYS A 53 10.27 7.21 -7.79
C LYS A 53 9.54 8.43 -8.32
N TYR A 54 8.95 9.20 -7.42
CA TYR A 54 8.32 10.47 -7.74
C TYR A 54 8.40 11.44 -6.56
N LEU A 55 8.30 12.74 -6.84
CA LEU A 55 8.23 13.75 -5.81
C LEU A 55 6.83 13.79 -5.18
N PHE A 56 6.73 13.36 -3.93
CA PHE A 56 5.50 13.45 -3.13
C PHE A 56 5.37 14.88 -2.58
N LYS A 57 4.48 15.66 -3.16
CA LYS A 57 4.39 17.10 -2.93
C LYS A 57 3.97 17.46 -1.51
N GLU A 58 3.20 16.60 -0.84
CA GLU A 58 2.68 16.80 0.50
C GLU A 58 3.78 16.97 1.55
N THR A 59 4.91 16.31 1.36
CA THR A 59 6.06 16.38 2.28
C THR A 59 7.36 16.83 1.60
N ASN A 60 7.31 17.08 0.27
CA ASN A 60 8.48 17.38 -0.55
C ASN A 60 9.57 16.29 -0.45
N GLU A 61 9.15 15.02 -0.37
CA GLU A 61 10.01 13.86 -0.29
C GLU A 61 9.90 13.01 -1.57
N GLU A 62 10.97 12.29 -1.90
CA GLU A 62 10.95 11.32 -2.98
C GLU A 62 10.43 9.99 -2.45
N LEU A 63 9.28 9.52 -2.96
CA LEU A 63 8.71 8.22 -2.64
C LEU A 63 8.94 7.23 -3.78
N SER A 64 9.13 5.97 -3.40
CA SER A 64 9.29 4.87 -4.34
C SER A 64 7.96 4.15 -4.59
N TYR A 65 7.82 3.61 -5.79
CA TYR A 65 6.79 2.65 -6.15
C TYR A 65 7.36 1.66 -7.16
N VAL A 66 6.68 0.55 -7.36
CA VAL A 66 7.09 -0.45 -8.35
C VAL A 66 6.03 -0.60 -9.43
N LEU A 67 6.49 -0.93 -10.65
CA LEU A 67 5.63 -1.05 -11.81
C LEU A 67 6.02 -2.26 -12.64
N TYR A 68 5.02 -3.07 -12.97
CA TYR A 68 5.12 -4.07 -14.02
C TYR A 68 4.13 -3.74 -15.14
N VAL A 69 4.60 -3.76 -16.38
CA VAL A 69 3.78 -3.53 -17.56
C VAL A 69 3.88 -4.75 -18.45
N SER A 70 2.77 -5.46 -18.66
CA SER A 70 2.74 -6.63 -19.54
C SER A 70 3.13 -6.25 -20.98
N SER A 71 3.81 -7.17 -21.67
CA SER A 71 4.12 -7.04 -23.09
C SER A 71 2.87 -6.87 -23.98
N LYS A 72 1.70 -7.21 -23.47
CA LYS A 72 0.39 -7.08 -24.13
C LYS A 72 -0.26 -5.71 -23.96
N VAL A 73 0.29 -4.84 -23.11
CA VAL A 73 -0.20 -3.47 -22.93
C VAL A 73 0.12 -2.64 -24.17
N SER A 74 -0.85 -1.87 -24.65
CA SER A 74 -0.70 -1.04 -25.85
C SER A 74 -1.34 0.32 -25.61
N LYS A 75 -0.77 1.35 -26.26
CA LYS A 75 -1.35 2.70 -26.25
C LYS A 75 -2.63 2.81 -27.08
N ASP A 76 -2.83 1.87 -28.01
CA ASP A 76 -3.95 1.89 -28.97
C ASP A 76 -5.23 1.26 -28.38
N LYS A 77 -5.16 0.68 -27.22
CA LYS A 77 -6.32 0.05 -26.53
C LYS A 77 -6.35 0.39 -25.05
N LYS A 78 -7.51 0.29 -24.46
CA LYS A 78 -7.68 0.37 -23.02
C LYS A 78 -7.09 -0.87 -22.32
N ASN A 79 -6.29 -0.66 -21.25
CA ASN A 79 -5.55 -1.71 -20.56
C ASN A 79 -6.01 -1.83 -19.09
N PRO A 80 -6.21 -3.03 -18.57
CA PRO A 80 -6.59 -3.22 -17.17
C PRO A 80 -5.41 -2.92 -16.23
N MET A 81 -5.71 -2.43 -15.04
CA MET A 81 -4.71 -2.11 -14.02
C MET A 81 -5.03 -2.77 -12.67
N ILE A 82 -4.00 -3.28 -12.01
CA ILE A 82 -4.07 -3.79 -10.63
C ILE A 82 -3.20 -2.91 -9.74
N VAL A 83 -3.77 -2.41 -8.65
CA VAL A 83 -3.08 -1.73 -7.55
C VAL A 83 -2.90 -2.73 -6.43
N ALA A 84 -1.64 -3.01 -6.03
CA ALA A 84 -1.31 -4.05 -5.08
C ALA A 84 -0.60 -3.46 -3.84
N LEU A 85 -1.20 -3.63 -2.66
CA LEU A 85 -0.77 -3.04 -1.40
C LEU A 85 -0.03 -4.08 -0.55
N HIS A 86 1.19 -3.75 -0.12
CA HIS A 86 2.02 -4.64 0.70
C HIS A 86 1.57 -4.72 2.17
N GLY A 87 2.05 -5.73 2.88
CA GLY A 87 1.86 -5.91 4.33
C GLY A 87 2.80 -5.04 5.17
N LEU A 88 2.52 -4.98 6.49
CA LEU A 88 3.30 -4.21 7.45
C LEU A 88 4.79 -4.58 7.43
N GLY A 89 5.65 -3.58 7.34
CA GLY A 89 7.11 -3.76 7.31
C GLY A 89 7.68 -4.23 5.97
N GLY A 90 6.84 -4.53 4.98
CA GLY A 90 7.23 -4.75 3.61
C GLY A 90 7.50 -3.45 2.85
N ASP A 91 7.92 -3.57 1.61
CA ASP A 91 7.97 -2.47 0.66
C ASP A 91 7.14 -2.84 -0.59
N ALA A 92 7.12 -1.94 -1.56
CA ALA A 92 6.35 -2.13 -2.78
C ALA A 92 6.71 -3.43 -3.56
N ASN A 93 7.93 -3.97 -3.40
CA ASN A 93 8.35 -5.24 -4.01
C ASN A 93 7.75 -6.47 -3.33
N PHE A 94 7.13 -6.32 -2.16
CA PHE A 94 6.62 -7.45 -1.39
C PHE A 94 5.53 -8.22 -2.14
N ILE A 95 4.69 -7.53 -2.88
CA ILE A 95 3.52 -8.14 -3.51
C ILE A 95 3.63 -8.16 -5.05
N VAL A 96 4.28 -7.15 -5.67
CA VAL A 96 4.45 -7.11 -7.14
C VAL A 96 5.70 -7.88 -7.55
N ARG A 97 5.60 -9.20 -7.60
CA ARG A 97 6.69 -10.11 -7.95
C ARG A 97 6.17 -11.50 -8.30
N ASP A 98 7.06 -12.35 -8.78
CA ASP A 98 6.83 -13.79 -8.98
C ASP A 98 5.47 -14.08 -9.63
N ARG A 99 4.59 -14.80 -8.92
CA ARG A 99 3.29 -15.26 -9.43
C ARG A 99 2.36 -14.12 -9.88
N LEU A 100 2.38 -12.97 -9.19
CA LEU A 100 1.61 -11.80 -9.62
C LEU A 100 2.07 -11.31 -11.00
N VAL A 101 3.40 -11.22 -11.20
CA VAL A 101 4.00 -10.76 -12.46
C VAL A 101 3.69 -11.74 -13.60
N ASP A 102 3.77 -13.06 -13.34
CA ASP A 102 3.43 -14.08 -14.33
C ASP A 102 1.98 -13.94 -14.82
N LEU A 103 1.05 -13.79 -13.87
CA LEU A 103 -0.37 -13.65 -14.17
C LEU A 103 -0.72 -12.28 -14.78
N ALA A 104 0.00 -11.22 -14.39
CA ALA A 104 -0.16 -9.92 -15.01
C ALA A 104 0.31 -9.93 -16.47
N GLU A 105 1.40 -10.64 -16.78
CA GLU A 105 1.83 -10.86 -18.18
C GLU A 105 0.78 -11.66 -18.95
N GLU A 106 0.30 -12.72 -18.36
CA GLU A 106 -0.69 -13.58 -19.00
C GLU A 106 -2.01 -12.84 -19.30
N GLY A 107 -2.49 -12.04 -18.36
CA GLY A 107 -3.74 -11.29 -18.46
C GLY A 107 -3.63 -9.95 -19.19
N GLY A 108 -2.43 -9.46 -19.47
CA GLY A 108 -2.20 -8.16 -20.12
C GLY A 108 -2.44 -6.97 -19.18
N TYR A 109 -2.07 -7.11 -17.90
CA TYR A 109 -2.28 -6.09 -16.89
C TYR A 109 -1.09 -5.14 -16.74
N ILE A 110 -1.41 -3.91 -16.33
CA ILE A 110 -0.48 -3.03 -15.63
C ILE A 110 -0.62 -3.35 -14.14
N ALA A 111 0.47 -3.69 -13.46
CA ALA A 111 0.47 -3.94 -12.02
C ALA A 111 1.36 -2.92 -11.32
N VAL A 112 0.81 -2.18 -10.37
CA VAL A 112 1.52 -1.13 -9.64
C VAL A 112 1.44 -1.35 -8.14
N GLY A 113 2.59 -1.20 -7.46
CA GLY A 113 2.70 -1.28 -6.01
C GLY A 113 3.18 0.06 -5.44
N PRO A 114 2.30 0.88 -4.85
CA PRO A 114 2.71 2.07 -4.08
C PRO A 114 3.38 1.68 -2.77
N LEU A 115 4.26 2.55 -2.24
CA LEU A 115 4.87 2.35 -0.92
C LEU A 115 3.87 2.58 0.22
N GLY A 116 2.86 3.43 0.02
CA GLY A 116 1.96 3.85 1.10
C GLY A 116 2.64 4.83 2.05
N TYR A 117 3.43 5.77 1.51
CA TYR A 117 4.27 6.75 2.19
C TYR A 117 5.45 6.11 2.94
N ASN A 118 5.22 5.07 3.73
CA ASN A 118 6.27 4.28 4.38
C ASN A 118 5.78 2.83 4.63
N VAL A 119 6.66 1.99 5.15
CA VAL A 119 6.40 0.55 5.38
C VAL A 119 5.32 0.23 6.43
N SER A 120 4.71 1.25 7.05
CA SER A 120 3.68 1.11 8.09
C SER A 120 2.56 2.16 7.97
N GLY A 121 2.28 2.62 6.74
CA GLY A 121 1.36 3.73 6.49
C GLY A 121 -0.13 3.39 6.59
N TRP A 122 -0.51 2.12 6.50
CA TRP A 122 -1.89 1.62 6.63
C TRP A 122 -2.89 2.13 5.58
N TYR A 123 -2.44 2.83 4.54
CA TYR A 123 -3.23 3.19 3.35
C TYR A 123 -4.55 3.91 3.67
N GLY A 124 -4.55 4.77 4.70
CA GLY A 124 -5.73 5.48 5.17
C GLY A 124 -6.53 4.73 6.26
N SER A 125 -6.38 3.42 6.38
CA SER A 125 -7.03 2.66 7.45
C SER A 125 -6.40 2.96 8.83
N PRO A 126 -7.14 2.77 9.94
CA PRO A 126 -6.61 3.01 11.28
C PRO A 126 -5.36 2.17 11.57
N VAL A 127 -4.33 2.82 12.12
CA VAL A 127 -3.07 2.17 12.46
C VAL A 127 -3.24 1.20 13.63
N VAL A 128 -2.72 -0.02 13.49
CA VAL A 128 -2.51 -0.91 14.63
C VAL A 128 -1.15 -0.60 15.25
N ALA A 129 -1.16 0.11 16.38
CA ALA A 129 0.05 0.48 17.10
C ALA A 129 0.53 -0.67 17.98
N PHE A 130 1.33 -1.57 17.42
CA PHE A 130 1.94 -2.66 18.20
C PHE A 130 2.91 -2.12 19.26
N GLY A 131 2.73 -2.54 20.52
CA GLY A 131 3.62 -2.15 21.62
C GLY A 131 3.56 -0.69 22.02
N GLY A 132 2.45 0.02 21.75
CA GLY A 132 2.25 1.42 22.17
C GLY A 132 3.16 2.43 21.46
N ARG A 133 3.73 2.07 20.31
CA ARG A 133 4.57 2.99 19.53
C ARG A 133 3.74 4.16 19.01
N LYS A 134 4.30 5.36 19.10
CA LYS A 134 3.66 6.52 18.46
C LYS A 134 3.66 6.38 16.95
N VAL A 135 2.55 6.77 16.34
CA VAL A 135 2.41 6.90 14.89
C VAL A 135 3.13 8.18 14.46
N GLU A 136 4.10 8.04 13.58
CA GLU A 136 4.88 9.17 13.07
C GLU A 136 4.96 9.12 11.53
N PRO A 137 4.65 10.21 10.87
CA PRO A 137 4.10 11.48 11.41
C PRO A 137 2.63 11.31 11.89
N PRO A 138 2.08 12.26 12.67
CA PRO A 138 0.70 12.15 13.20
C PRO A 138 -0.38 11.93 12.13
N ASN A 139 -0.18 12.43 10.93
CA ASN A 139 -1.05 12.27 9.76
C ASN A 139 -0.61 11.13 8.82
N LEU A 140 0.09 10.12 9.35
CA LEU A 140 0.66 9.03 8.56
C LEU A 140 -0.36 8.33 7.65
N THR A 141 -1.55 8.05 8.16
CA THR A 141 -2.59 7.37 7.39
C THR A 141 -3.06 8.19 6.19
N GLU A 142 -3.22 9.51 6.36
CA GLU A 142 -3.58 10.42 5.28
C GLU A 142 -2.49 10.50 4.20
N LEU A 143 -1.22 10.58 4.62
CA LEU A 143 -0.09 10.59 3.68
C LEU A 143 0.00 9.26 2.92
N SER A 144 -0.22 8.15 3.61
CA SER A 144 -0.22 6.81 3.02
C SER A 144 -1.34 6.63 1.99
N GLU A 145 -2.54 7.10 2.30
CA GLU A 145 -3.67 7.12 1.38
C GLU A 145 -3.38 7.97 0.13
N LYS A 146 -2.84 9.19 0.34
CA LYS A 146 -2.50 10.10 -0.76
C LYS A 146 -1.43 9.53 -1.68
N ASP A 147 -0.42 8.86 -1.12
CA ASP A 147 0.60 8.19 -1.94
C ASP A 147 -0.02 7.18 -2.89
N VAL A 148 -0.93 6.32 -2.41
CA VAL A 148 -1.64 5.36 -3.27
C VAL A 148 -2.38 6.08 -4.40
N MET A 149 -3.16 7.10 -4.07
CA MET A 149 -4.00 7.78 -5.06
C MET A 149 -3.17 8.61 -6.05
N ASN A 150 -2.03 9.18 -5.61
CA ASN A 150 -1.09 9.84 -6.51
C ASN A 150 -0.48 8.85 -7.52
N VAL A 151 -0.07 7.67 -7.06
CA VAL A 151 0.47 6.63 -7.94
C VAL A 151 -0.59 6.16 -8.93
N VAL A 152 -1.83 5.93 -8.50
CA VAL A 152 -2.95 5.59 -9.39
C VAL A 152 -3.14 6.68 -10.46
N ALA A 153 -3.20 7.95 -10.08
CA ALA A 153 -3.37 9.06 -11.01
C ALA A 153 -2.20 9.21 -12.00
N MET A 154 -0.97 8.90 -11.57
CA MET A 154 0.19 8.88 -12.46
C MET A 154 0.05 7.76 -13.51
N MET A 155 -0.37 6.57 -13.12
CA MET A 155 -0.57 5.45 -14.05
C MET A 155 -1.69 5.73 -15.04
N GLU A 156 -2.80 6.29 -14.59
CA GLU A 156 -3.90 6.71 -15.47
C GLU A 156 -3.46 7.76 -16.51
N LYS A 157 -2.53 8.64 -16.14
CA LYS A 157 -1.98 9.64 -17.04
C LYS A 157 -0.93 9.09 -18.01
N GLU A 158 -0.11 8.14 -17.55
CA GLU A 158 1.02 7.59 -18.34
C GLU A 158 0.54 6.53 -19.34
N PHE A 159 -0.43 5.73 -18.94
CA PHE A 159 -0.93 4.60 -19.71
C PHE A 159 -2.39 4.82 -20.14
N ASN A 160 -2.79 4.19 -21.24
CA ASN A 160 -4.19 4.14 -21.64
C ASN A 160 -4.96 3.13 -20.77
N VAL A 161 -5.17 3.47 -19.48
CA VAL A 161 -5.85 2.62 -18.52
C VAL A 161 -7.33 2.55 -18.83
N ASP A 162 -7.89 1.34 -18.71
CA ASP A 162 -9.33 1.13 -18.74
C ASP A 162 -9.93 1.46 -17.38
N GLU A 163 -10.56 2.59 -17.28
CA GLU A 163 -11.18 3.07 -16.02
C GLU A 163 -12.25 2.10 -15.50
N ASN A 164 -12.83 1.24 -16.37
CA ASN A 164 -13.76 0.20 -16.00
C ASN A 164 -13.09 -1.08 -15.47
N ARG A 165 -11.76 -1.20 -15.57
CA ARG A 165 -10.99 -2.36 -15.17
C ARG A 165 -9.78 -1.99 -14.31
N ILE A 166 -10.02 -1.19 -13.26
CA ILE A 166 -9.04 -0.89 -12.22
C ILE A 166 -9.40 -1.71 -10.98
N TYR A 167 -8.47 -2.54 -10.53
CA TYR A 167 -8.66 -3.47 -9.42
C TYR A 167 -7.72 -3.11 -8.27
N LEU A 168 -8.19 -3.38 -7.05
CA LEU A 168 -7.40 -3.15 -5.85
C LEU A 168 -7.25 -4.45 -5.07
N MET A 169 -6.02 -4.77 -4.67
CA MET A 169 -5.73 -5.89 -3.79
C MET A 169 -4.68 -5.51 -2.75
N GLY A 170 -4.60 -6.26 -1.67
CA GLY A 170 -3.56 -6.02 -0.68
C GLY A 170 -3.53 -7.09 0.40
N HIS A 171 -2.35 -7.29 0.97
CA HIS A 171 -2.08 -8.30 1.98
C HIS A 171 -1.95 -7.68 3.38
N SER A 172 -2.55 -8.31 4.39
CA SER A 172 -2.38 -7.93 5.80
C SER A 172 -2.77 -6.46 6.07
N MET A 173 -1.82 -5.59 6.41
CA MET A 173 -1.99 -4.14 6.44
C MET A 173 -2.59 -3.62 5.12
N GLY A 174 -2.08 -4.10 3.98
CA GLY A 174 -2.64 -3.79 2.66
C GLY A 174 -4.05 -4.32 2.45
N GLY A 175 -4.41 -5.43 3.10
CA GLY A 175 -5.78 -5.96 3.11
C GLY A 175 -6.75 -5.03 3.87
N ALA A 176 -6.32 -4.47 5.00
CA ALA A 176 -7.06 -3.41 5.70
C ALA A 176 -7.19 -2.16 4.82
N GLY A 177 -6.10 -1.75 4.17
CA GLY A 177 -6.09 -0.65 3.20
C GLY A 177 -7.03 -0.91 2.02
N THR A 178 -7.13 -2.15 1.54
CA THR A 178 -8.04 -2.54 0.45
C THR A 178 -9.50 -2.32 0.83
N LEU A 179 -9.92 -2.69 2.05
CA LEU A 179 -11.27 -2.41 2.55
C LEU A 179 -11.50 -0.90 2.71
N PHE A 180 -10.55 -0.18 3.28
CA PHE A 180 -10.65 1.26 3.49
C PHE A 180 -10.74 2.04 2.18
N LEU A 181 -9.81 1.81 1.25
CA LEU A 181 -9.81 2.49 -0.05
C LEU A 181 -10.97 2.04 -0.93
N GLY A 182 -11.41 0.78 -0.78
CA GLY A 182 -12.57 0.23 -1.46
C GLY A 182 -13.84 1.01 -1.15
N GLN A 183 -14.08 1.32 0.12
CA GLN A 183 -15.25 2.13 0.50
C GLN A 183 -15.10 3.61 0.12
N LYS A 184 -13.91 4.19 0.37
CA LYS A 184 -13.70 5.63 0.24
C LYS A 184 -13.65 6.09 -1.22
N TYR A 185 -13.05 5.28 -2.09
CA TYR A 185 -12.91 5.54 -3.52
C TYR A 185 -13.69 4.52 -4.36
N LYS A 186 -14.90 4.21 -3.92
CA LYS A 186 -15.76 3.17 -4.51
C LYS A 186 -16.00 3.34 -6.01
N GLU A 187 -15.96 4.56 -6.54
CA GLU A 187 -16.11 4.84 -7.98
C GLU A 187 -14.88 4.43 -8.79
N LYS A 188 -13.75 4.19 -8.13
CA LYS A 188 -12.49 3.86 -8.80
C LYS A 188 -12.39 2.37 -9.15
N TRP A 189 -12.90 1.48 -8.30
CA TRP A 189 -12.59 0.06 -8.35
C TRP A 189 -13.66 -0.77 -9.06
N ALA A 190 -13.23 -1.65 -9.97
CA ALA A 190 -14.09 -2.64 -10.62
C ALA A 190 -14.33 -3.88 -9.74
N ALA A 191 -13.35 -4.26 -8.95
CA ALA A 191 -13.43 -5.29 -7.91
C ALA A 191 -12.26 -5.12 -6.92
N ILE A 192 -12.40 -5.67 -5.71
CA ILE A 192 -11.35 -5.61 -4.68
C ILE A 192 -11.05 -6.99 -4.09
N ALA A 193 -9.78 -7.23 -3.70
CA ALA A 193 -9.34 -8.50 -3.13
C ALA A 193 -8.47 -8.31 -1.88
N PRO A 194 -9.04 -8.15 -0.67
CA PRO A 194 -8.28 -8.16 0.57
C PRO A 194 -7.80 -9.58 0.89
N ILE A 195 -6.47 -9.72 1.15
CA ILE A 195 -5.79 -10.96 1.52
C ILE A 195 -5.39 -10.86 2.98
N ALA A 196 -5.82 -11.79 3.83
CA ALA A 196 -5.59 -11.79 5.28
C ALA A 196 -5.74 -10.37 5.89
N PRO A 197 -6.89 -9.69 5.75
CA PRO A 197 -7.03 -8.29 6.07
C PRO A 197 -6.81 -8.02 7.56
N ALA A 198 -5.72 -7.32 7.92
CA ALA A 198 -5.43 -6.91 9.30
C ALA A 198 -6.32 -5.75 9.77
N ALA A 199 -7.61 -5.85 9.51
CA ALA A 199 -8.61 -4.81 9.71
C ALA A 199 -9.18 -4.77 11.15
N PHE A 200 -8.34 -5.08 12.15
CA PHE A 200 -8.74 -5.21 13.56
C PHE A 200 -9.40 -3.95 14.12
N MET A 201 -8.85 -2.78 13.81
CA MET A 201 -9.37 -1.48 14.30
C MET A 201 -10.66 -1.04 13.61
N MET A 202 -11.04 -1.72 12.55
CA MET A 202 -12.28 -1.46 11.80
C MET A 202 -13.37 -2.49 12.09
N LEU A 203 -13.09 -3.46 12.94
CA LEU A 203 -13.95 -4.62 13.15
C LEU A 203 -15.35 -4.25 13.65
N GLU A 204 -15.46 -3.29 14.57
CA GLU A 204 -16.76 -2.80 15.09
C GLU A 204 -17.53 -1.94 14.06
N LYS A 205 -16.85 -1.47 13.00
CA LYS A 205 -17.40 -0.65 11.95
C LYS A 205 -17.60 -1.40 10.63
N ARG A 206 -17.59 -2.75 10.67
CA ARG A 206 -17.68 -3.58 9.45
C ARG A 206 -18.84 -3.21 8.56
N GLU A 207 -20.01 -3.03 9.14
CA GLU A 207 -21.23 -2.70 8.39
C GLU A 207 -21.15 -1.29 7.77
N GLU A 208 -20.58 -0.31 8.51
CA GLU A 208 -20.33 1.05 8.02
C GLU A 208 -19.38 1.05 6.82
N ILE A 209 -18.33 0.21 6.87
CA ILE A 209 -17.31 0.10 5.82
C ILE A 209 -17.83 -0.67 4.61
N LEU A 210 -18.57 -1.75 4.82
CA LEU A 210 -19.03 -2.61 3.73
C LEU A 210 -20.26 -2.05 2.99
N THR A 211 -21.09 -1.25 3.66
CA THR A 211 -22.29 -0.67 3.04
C THR A 211 -21.99 0.16 1.78
N PRO A 212 -21.01 1.09 1.78
CA PRO A 212 -20.67 1.83 0.55
C PRO A 212 -20.14 0.94 -0.59
N ILE A 213 -19.42 -0.15 -0.25
CA ILE A 213 -18.90 -1.12 -1.23
C ILE A 213 -20.06 -1.89 -1.85
N ARG A 214 -21.02 -2.35 -1.02
CA ARG A 214 -22.25 -3.00 -1.47
C ARG A 214 -23.08 -2.09 -2.39
N ASP A 215 -23.31 -0.87 -1.96
CA ASP A 215 -24.16 0.09 -2.68
C ASP A 215 -23.57 0.48 -4.04
N ALA A 216 -22.25 0.52 -4.12
CA ALA A 216 -21.51 0.68 -5.37
C ALA A 216 -21.42 -0.63 -6.19
N LYS A 217 -21.96 -1.74 -5.68
CA LYS A 217 -21.92 -3.08 -6.31
C LYS A 217 -20.50 -3.55 -6.65
N ILE A 218 -19.54 -3.22 -5.80
CA ILE A 218 -18.15 -3.67 -6.00
C ILE A 218 -18.04 -5.11 -5.50
N PRO A 219 -17.69 -6.08 -6.37
CA PRO A 219 -17.44 -7.45 -5.95
C PRO A 219 -16.20 -7.53 -5.06
N VAL A 220 -16.25 -8.39 -4.05
CA VAL A 220 -15.16 -8.58 -3.08
C VAL A 220 -14.72 -10.03 -3.07
N MET A 221 -13.42 -10.29 -3.23
CA MET A 221 -12.84 -11.61 -2.98
C MET A 221 -11.94 -11.57 -1.76
N VAL A 222 -12.28 -12.28 -0.71
CA VAL A 222 -11.46 -12.39 0.50
C VAL A 222 -10.65 -13.69 0.46
N VAL A 223 -9.35 -13.60 0.69
CA VAL A 223 -8.45 -14.75 0.78
C VAL A 223 -7.88 -14.83 2.20
N GLN A 224 -7.92 -16.02 2.81
CA GLN A 224 -7.45 -16.24 4.18
C GLN A 224 -6.83 -17.63 4.34
N GLY A 225 -5.94 -17.79 5.31
CA GLY A 225 -5.38 -19.07 5.73
C GLY A 225 -5.86 -19.48 7.11
N GLU A 226 -6.22 -20.76 7.31
CA GLU A 226 -6.64 -21.26 8.63
C GLU A 226 -5.50 -21.24 9.65
N GLU A 227 -4.24 -21.44 9.19
CA GLU A 227 -3.06 -21.44 10.04
C GLU A 227 -2.41 -20.05 10.19
N ASP A 228 -3.10 -18.98 9.77
CA ASP A 228 -2.62 -17.62 9.90
C ASP A 228 -2.61 -17.18 11.39
N THR A 229 -1.42 -17.05 11.94
CA THR A 229 -1.20 -16.62 13.33
C THR A 229 -1.05 -15.10 13.47
N ALA A 230 -0.83 -14.37 12.38
CA ALA A 230 -0.70 -12.91 12.39
C ALA A 230 -2.06 -12.21 12.27
N VAL A 231 -2.93 -12.75 11.41
CA VAL A 231 -4.33 -12.36 11.28
C VAL A 231 -5.20 -13.60 11.46
N PRO A 232 -5.53 -13.97 12.71
CA PRO A 232 -6.32 -15.17 12.98
C PRO A 232 -7.63 -15.20 12.19
N VAL A 233 -7.92 -16.34 11.60
CA VAL A 233 -9.04 -16.55 10.65
C VAL A 233 -10.39 -16.09 11.20
N ASN A 234 -10.62 -16.21 12.53
CA ASN A 234 -11.86 -15.78 13.17
C ASN A 234 -12.16 -14.28 13.03
N PHE A 235 -11.16 -13.43 12.81
CA PHE A 235 -11.40 -12.02 12.50
C PHE A 235 -11.92 -11.87 11.06
N THR A 236 -11.38 -12.63 10.12
CA THR A 236 -11.86 -12.62 8.73
C THR A 236 -13.28 -13.17 8.63
N HIS A 237 -13.61 -14.23 9.36
CA HIS A 237 -14.97 -14.78 9.41
C HIS A 237 -16.02 -13.72 9.78
N GLN A 238 -15.72 -12.82 10.71
CA GLN A 238 -16.65 -11.74 11.09
C GLN A 238 -16.92 -10.76 9.91
N TRP A 239 -15.92 -10.50 9.07
CA TRP A 239 -16.13 -9.74 7.84
C TRP A 239 -17.02 -10.49 6.85
N ILE A 240 -16.78 -11.79 6.66
CA ILE A 240 -17.59 -12.66 5.80
C ILE A 240 -19.04 -12.72 6.26
N GLU A 241 -19.29 -12.92 7.54
CA GLU A 241 -20.64 -12.89 8.11
C GLU A 241 -21.37 -11.57 7.85
N THR A 242 -20.64 -10.44 7.94
CA THR A 242 -21.22 -9.14 7.66
C THR A 242 -21.50 -8.96 6.16
N MET A 243 -20.60 -9.41 5.27
CA MET A 243 -20.84 -9.41 3.82
C MET A 243 -22.07 -10.25 3.46
N LYS A 244 -22.23 -11.42 4.08
CA LYS A 244 -23.42 -12.27 3.92
C LYS A 244 -24.68 -11.58 4.40
N LYS A 245 -24.67 -10.98 5.60
CA LYS A 245 -25.80 -10.21 6.16
C LYS A 245 -26.23 -9.06 5.24
N LEU A 246 -25.26 -8.41 4.59
CA LEU A 246 -25.48 -7.30 3.67
C LEU A 246 -25.83 -7.74 2.23
N GLU A 247 -25.93 -9.04 1.96
CA GLU A 247 -26.20 -9.63 0.64
C GLU A 247 -25.25 -9.11 -0.45
N MET A 248 -23.96 -9.01 -0.13
CA MET A 248 -22.93 -8.53 -1.06
C MET A 248 -22.59 -9.60 -2.10
N ASP A 249 -22.11 -9.16 -3.29
CA ASP A 249 -21.41 -10.06 -4.23
C ASP A 249 -19.98 -10.28 -3.71
N TYR A 250 -19.77 -11.39 -3.01
CA TYR A 250 -18.47 -11.74 -2.44
C TYR A 250 -18.08 -13.18 -2.71
N TYR A 251 -16.78 -13.43 -2.71
CA TYR A 251 -16.14 -14.74 -2.75
C TYR A 251 -15.22 -14.88 -1.56
N TYR A 252 -15.27 -16.03 -0.91
CA TYR A 252 -14.36 -16.33 0.20
C TYR A 252 -13.55 -17.56 -0.14
N LEU A 253 -12.22 -17.42 -0.10
CA LEU A 253 -11.27 -18.50 -0.31
C LEU A 253 -10.46 -18.70 0.95
N GLU A 254 -10.67 -19.82 1.62
CA GLU A 254 -9.96 -20.22 2.82
C GLU A 254 -9.05 -21.42 2.51
N PHE A 255 -7.77 -21.29 2.86
CA PHE A 255 -6.78 -22.32 2.67
C PHE A 255 -6.55 -23.09 3.97
N PRO A 256 -6.90 -24.41 4.07
CA PRO A 256 -6.82 -25.17 5.31
C PRO A 256 -5.44 -25.24 5.96
N PHE A 257 -4.38 -25.16 5.14
CA PHE A 257 -2.99 -25.20 5.62
C PHE A 257 -2.24 -23.91 5.27
N GLY A 258 -2.96 -22.86 4.93
CA GLY A 258 -2.39 -21.58 4.55
C GLY A 258 -1.97 -20.78 5.79
N ASP A 259 -0.73 -20.31 5.79
CA ASP A 259 -0.24 -19.34 6.76
C ASP A 259 -0.34 -17.90 6.20
N HIS A 260 0.08 -16.92 7.02
CA HIS A 260 0.02 -15.50 6.66
C HIS A 260 0.78 -15.14 5.38
N GLY A 261 1.80 -15.88 5.01
CA GLY A 261 2.67 -15.61 3.85
C GLY A 261 2.29 -16.41 2.62
N THR A 262 2.07 -17.71 2.77
CA THR A 262 1.85 -18.66 1.66
C THR A 262 0.58 -18.33 0.87
N ILE A 263 -0.47 -17.87 1.53
CA ILE A 263 -1.75 -17.52 0.90
C ILE A 263 -1.66 -16.41 -0.15
N ILE A 264 -0.58 -15.62 -0.15
CA ILE A 264 -0.36 -14.59 -1.17
C ILE A 264 -0.17 -15.24 -2.53
N SER A 265 0.77 -16.20 -2.63
CA SER A 265 1.05 -16.92 -3.88
C SER A 265 -0.06 -17.89 -4.23
N ASP A 266 -0.62 -18.58 -3.24
CA ASP A 266 -1.62 -19.62 -3.44
C ASP A 266 -2.95 -19.05 -3.92
N GLY A 267 -3.37 -17.91 -3.37
CA GLY A 267 -4.60 -17.22 -3.75
C GLY A 267 -4.51 -16.40 -5.03
N MET A 268 -3.29 -16.10 -5.51
CA MET A 268 -3.08 -15.20 -6.63
C MET A 268 -3.81 -15.63 -7.92
N PRO A 269 -3.78 -16.91 -8.33
CA PRO A 269 -4.52 -17.37 -9.52
C PRO A 269 -6.02 -17.14 -9.43
N ASP A 270 -6.60 -17.32 -8.24
CA ASP A 270 -8.04 -17.11 -8.02
C ASP A 270 -8.40 -15.63 -8.05
N ILE A 271 -7.56 -14.77 -7.47
CA ILE A 271 -7.73 -13.31 -7.54
C ILE A 271 -7.72 -12.82 -8.99
N PHE A 272 -6.77 -13.27 -9.81
CA PHE A 272 -6.75 -12.89 -11.23
C PHE A 272 -7.94 -13.42 -12.01
N ARG A 273 -8.38 -14.67 -11.76
CA ARG A 273 -9.62 -15.21 -12.34
C ARG A 273 -10.85 -14.42 -11.91
N PHE A 274 -10.89 -13.99 -10.66
CA PHE A 274 -11.93 -13.15 -10.12
C PHE A 274 -11.94 -11.79 -10.81
N PHE A 275 -10.83 -11.05 -10.87
CA PHE A 275 -10.75 -9.75 -11.54
C PHE A 275 -11.14 -9.81 -13.00
N ALA A 276 -10.73 -10.87 -13.71
CA ALA A 276 -11.09 -11.06 -15.13
C ALA A 276 -12.60 -11.20 -15.38
N ARG A 277 -13.41 -11.42 -14.34
CA ARG A 277 -14.88 -11.56 -14.47
C ARG A 277 -15.65 -10.26 -14.29
N TYR A 278 -15.01 -9.20 -13.87
CA TYR A 278 -15.71 -7.98 -13.48
C TYR A 278 -15.17 -6.74 -14.17
N THR A 279 -16.10 -5.85 -14.50
CA THR A 279 -15.85 -4.44 -14.81
C THR A 279 -16.77 -3.61 -13.92
N LYS A 280 -16.61 -2.30 -13.90
CA LYS A 280 -17.58 -1.42 -13.23
C LYS A 280 -19.00 -1.51 -13.80
N GLU A 281 -19.13 -1.93 -15.05
CA GLU A 281 -20.42 -2.13 -15.72
C GLU A 281 -21.09 -3.45 -15.32
N GLY A 282 -20.39 -4.29 -14.58
CA GLY A 282 -20.89 -5.56 -14.08
C GLY A 282 -20.03 -6.76 -14.47
N LYS A 283 -20.60 -7.93 -14.27
CA LYS A 283 -19.94 -9.20 -14.55
C LYS A 283 -19.84 -9.44 -16.05
N ILE A 284 -18.66 -9.78 -16.52
CA ILE A 284 -18.41 -10.22 -17.89
C ILE A 284 -18.22 -11.73 -17.94
N GLU A 285 -18.75 -12.39 -18.96
CA GLU A 285 -18.43 -13.80 -19.20
C GLU A 285 -16.94 -13.93 -19.54
N PRO A 286 -16.16 -14.70 -18.77
CA PRO A 286 -14.76 -14.88 -19.06
C PRO A 286 -14.59 -15.59 -20.40
N VAL A 287 -13.79 -15.01 -21.29
CA VAL A 287 -13.13 -15.83 -22.31
C VAL A 287 -12.33 -16.87 -21.52
N ARG A 288 -12.78 -18.14 -21.55
CA ARG A 288 -12.19 -19.22 -20.74
C ARG A 288 -10.68 -19.20 -20.90
N PRO A 289 -9.90 -18.83 -19.87
CA PRO A 289 -8.47 -19.05 -19.95
C PRO A 289 -8.27 -20.56 -20.03
N LYS A 290 -7.48 -21.00 -20.96
CA LYS A 290 -7.04 -22.39 -21.04
C LYS A 290 -6.01 -22.62 -19.93
N PHE A 291 -6.47 -22.72 -18.67
CA PHE A 291 -5.60 -23.11 -17.57
C PHE A 291 -5.72 -24.62 -17.34
N PRO A 292 -4.64 -25.36 -17.47
CA PRO A 292 -4.59 -26.75 -17.07
C PRO A 292 -4.21 -26.83 -15.59
N PHE A 293 -5.11 -26.54 -14.65
CA PHE A 293 -4.85 -26.86 -13.25
C PHE A 293 -6.13 -27.21 -12.49
N GLY A 294 -6.07 -28.43 -11.90
CA GLY A 294 -7.07 -28.91 -10.98
C GLY A 294 -6.99 -28.18 -9.64
N SER A 295 -7.69 -27.07 -9.52
CA SER A 295 -8.16 -26.58 -8.25
C SER A 295 -9.67 -26.80 -8.21
N LYS A 296 -10.14 -27.39 -7.12
CA LYS A 296 -11.56 -27.58 -6.86
C LYS A 296 -12.23 -26.21 -6.97
N THR A 297 -13.22 -26.11 -7.83
CA THR A 297 -14.13 -24.95 -7.91
C THR A 297 -14.63 -24.60 -6.51
N PRO A 298 -14.62 -23.30 -6.10
CA PRO A 298 -15.38 -22.90 -4.92
C PRO A 298 -16.82 -23.37 -5.06
N PRO A 299 -17.49 -23.80 -3.98
CA PRO A 299 -18.89 -24.17 -4.08
C PRO A 299 -19.66 -22.98 -4.66
N ALA A 300 -20.38 -23.22 -5.74
CA ALA A 300 -21.41 -22.31 -6.21
C ALA A 300 -22.37 -22.12 -5.02
N ASN A 301 -22.58 -20.87 -4.63
CA ASN A 301 -23.67 -20.55 -3.72
C ASN A 301 -24.97 -20.98 -4.44
N GLU A 302 -25.57 -22.12 -4.02
CA GLU A 302 -26.98 -22.42 -4.22
C GLU A 302 -27.85 -21.57 -3.31
#